data_2b0426d28b22032429a4d4482c106809
#
_entry.id   2b0426d28b22032429a4d4482c106809
#
_cell.length_a   1.000
_cell.length_b   1.000
_cell.length_c   1.000
_cell.angle_alpha   90.00
_cell.angle_beta   90.00
_cell.angle_gamma   90.00
#
_symmetry.space_group_name_H-M   'P 1'
#
loop_
_entity.id
_entity.type
_entity.pdbx_description
1 polymer ?
#
loop_
_entity_poly.entity_id
_entity_poly.type
_entity_poly.pdbx_seq_one_letter_code
_entity_poly.pdbx_strand_id
1 'polypeptide(L)' 'MDFERMKQNLSDAGCCEIVIDEIMRLYENGRVQDALQKMKKDRCRLMEELHESGRKVDCLDFLIRQTEKELQANH' A
#
# COMPACT_ATOMS: atom_id res chain seq x y z
N MET A 1 12.86 -2.35 -1.02
CA MET A 1 12.12 -1.15 -0.56
C MET A 1 12.36 -0.93 0.93
N ASP A 2 12.50 0.32 1.33
CA ASP A 2 12.68 0.67 2.74
C ASP A 2 11.35 0.57 3.49
N PHE A 3 11.31 -0.20 4.56
CA PHE A 3 10.09 -0.42 5.35
C PHE A 3 9.56 0.86 5.98
N GLU A 4 10.44 1.71 6.49
CA GLU A 4 10.02 2.97 7.08
C GLU A 4 9.37 3.89 6.05
N ARG A 5 9.91 3.91 4.86
CA ARG A 5 9.38 4.69 3.77
C ARG A 5 8.02 4.16 3.32
N MET A 6 7.88 2.84 3.24
CA MET A 6 6.61 2.21 2.93
C MET A 6 5.56 2.55 3.97
N LYS A 7 5.92 2.44 5.24
CA LYS A 7 5.02 2.79 6.34
C LYS A 7 4.58 4.25 6.26
N GLN A 8 5.52 5.15 5.97
CA GLN A 8 5.23 6.57 5.82
C GLN A 8 4.27 6.81 4.65
N ASN A 9 4.51 6.16 3.52
CA ASN A 9 3.65 6.28 2.35
C ASN A 9 2.23 5.79 2.63
N LEU A 10 2.09 4.69 3.35
CA LEU A 10 0.78 4.18 3.75
C LEU A 10 0.06 5.16 4.68
N SER A 11 0.79 5.73 5.62
CA SER A 11 0.25 6.74 6.53
C SER A 11 -0.20 7.99 5.76
N ASP A 12 0.61 8.45 4.82
CA ASP A 12 0.30 9.61 3.99
C ASP A 12 -0.93 9.36 3.11
N ALA A 13 -1.13 8.10 2.71
CA ALA A 13 -2.31 7.71 1.94
C ALA A 13 -3.59 7.62 2.79
N GLY A 14 -3.47 7.80 4.10
CA GLY A 14 -4.63 7.79 4.98
C GLY A 14 -5.03 6.41 5.48
N CYS A 15 -4.15 5.42 5.37
CA CYS A 15 -4.42 4.08 5.88
C CYS A 15 -4.42 4.07 7.41
N CYS A 16 -5.30 3.27 8.01
CA CYS A 16 -5.33 3.08 9.45
C CYS A 16 -4.09 2.34 9.93
N GLU A 17 -3.68 2.57 11.17
CA GLU A 17 -2.53 1.87 11.75
C GLU A 17 -2.69 0.35 11.68
N ILE A 18 -3.90 -0.16 11.91
CA ILE A 18 -4.17 -1.60 11.83
C ILE A 18 -3.88 -2.13 10.43
N VAL A 19 -4.34 -1.41 9.41
CA VAL A 19 -4.10 -1.79 8.01
C VAL A 19 -2.62 -1.71 7.67
N ILE A 20 -1.95 -0.66 8.12
CA ILE A 20 -0.50 -0.49 7.90
C ILE A 20 0.26 -1.66 8.52
N ASP A 21 -0.07 -2.02 9.75
CA ASP A 21 0.59 -3.14 10.45
C ASP A 21 0.38 -4.46 9.71
N GLU A 22 -0.83 -4.71 9.22
CA GLU A 22 -1.12 -5.92 8.46
C GLU A 22 -0.32 -5.98 7.16
N ILE A 23 -0.26 -4.89 6.42
CA ILE A 23 0.50 -4.81 5.18
C ILE A 23 1.98 -5.02 5.46
N MET A 24 2.50 -4.37 6.49
CA MET A 24 3.91 -4.50 6.85
C MET A 24 4.27 -5.92 7.26
N ARG A 25 3.42 -6.59 8.03
CA ARG A 25 3.63 -7.99 8.42
C ARG A 25 3.67 -8.91 7.22
N LEU A 26 2.73 -8.75 6.31
CA LEU A 26 2.69 -9.56 5.09
C LEU A 26 3.96 -9.36 4.27
N TYR A 27 4.39 -8.12 4.14
CA TYR A 27 5.60 -7.79 3.39
C TYR A 27 6.85 -8.39 4.05
N GLU A 28 6.97 -8.26 5.37
CA GLU A 28 8.11 -8.80 6.12
C GLU A 28 8.20 -10.33 6.04
N ASN A 29 7.06 -10.99 5.95
CA ASN A 29 6.99 -12.46 5.84
C ASN A 29 7.16 -12.96 4.41
N GLY A 30 7.48 -12.07 3.47
CA GLY A 30 7.65 -12.44 2.08
C GLY A 30 6.36 -12.63 1.30
N ARG A 31 5.21 -12.33 1.93
CA ARG A 31 3.90 -12.45 1.30
C ARG A 31 3.54 -11.16 0.59
N VAL A 32 4.37 -10.78 -0.38
CA VAL A 32 4.26 -9.49 -1.06
C VAL A 32 2.97 -9.39 -1.87
N GLN A 33 2.53 -10.47 -2.48
CA GLN A 33 1.28 -10.46 -3.26
C GLN A 33 0.08 -10.21 -2.37
N ASP A 34 0.05 -10.80 -1.18
CA ASP A 34 -1.04 -10.57 -0.22
C ASP A 34 -1.04 -9.13 0.27
N ALA A 35 0.15 -8.59 0.53
CA ALA A 35 0.30 -7.18 0.90
C ALA A 35 -0.24 -6.27 -0.21
N LEU A 36 0.10 -6.58 -1.45
CA LEU A 36 -0.35 -5.84 -2.62
C LEU A 36 -1.88 -5.87 -2.75
N GLN A 37 -2.50 -7.03 -2.57
CA GLN A 37 -3.95 -7.15 -2.62
C GLN A 37 -4.63 -6.32 -1.53
N LYS A 38 -4.04 -6.30 -0.34
CA LYS A 38 -4.56 -5.49 0.76
C LYS A 38 -4.48 -4.00 0.43
N MET A 39 -3.39 -3.56 -0.17
CA MET A 39 -3.24 -2.17 -0.63
C MET A 39 -4.31 -1.82 -1.65
N LYS A 40 -4.58 -2.71 -2.60
CA LYS A 40 -5.60 -2.49 -3.63
C LYS A 40 -7.01 -2.40 -3.04
N LYS A 41 -7.31 -3.24 -2.06
CA LYS A 41 -8.59 -3.17 -1.35
C LYS A 41 -8.75 -1.86 -0.60
N ASP A 42 -7.71 -1.41 0.06
CA ASP A 42 -7.74 -0.17 0.82
C ASP A 42 -7.88 1.03 -0.13
N ARG A 43 -7.23 0.97 -1.29
CA ARG A 43 -7.38 1.97 -2.35
C ARG A 43 -8.85 2.11 -2.78
N CYS A 44 -9.52 0.97 -3.02
CA CYS A 44 -10.93 0.98 -3.39
C CYS A 44 -11.79 1.63 -2.31
N ARG A 45 -11.53 1.28 -1.05
CA ARG A 45 -12.26 1.85 0.08
C ARG A 45 -12.05 3.36 0.17
N LEU A 46 -10.81 3.81 0.00
CA LEU A 46 -10.49 5.24 0.02
C LEU A 46 -11.19 5.98 -1.12
N MET A 47 -11.27 5.40 -2.29
CA MET A 47 -11.98 6.00 -3.41
C MET A 47 -13.47 6.17 -3.14
N GLU A 48 -14.08 5.20 -2.45
CA GLU A 48 -15.48 5.27 -2.08
C GLU A 48 -15.76 6.33 -1.01
N GLU A 49 -14.86 6.43 -0.02
CA GLU A 49 -15.03 7.34 1.11
C GLU A 49 -14.61 8.79 0.79
N LEU A 50 -13.65 8.96 -0.13
CA LEU A 50 -13.02 10.25 -0.40
C LEU A 50 -13.12 10.61 -1.87
N HIS A 51 -14.32 10.95 -2.31
CA HIS A 51 -14.59 11.32 -3.71
C HIS A 51 -13.68 12.42 -4.25
N GLU A 52 -13.10 13.24 -3.41
CA GLU A 52 -12.41 14.46 -3.84
C GLU A 52 -10.91 14.45 -3.62
N SER A 53 -10.37 13.46 -2.95
CA SER A 53 -8.96 13.49 -2.55
C SER A 53 -8.09 12.60 -3.43
N GLY A 54 -7.72 13.12 -4.58
CA GLY A 54 -6.80 12.42 -5.47
C GLY A 54 -5.43 12.17 -4.86
N ARG A 55 -4.98 13.02 -3.93
CA ARG A 55 -3.65 12.90 -3.35
C ARG A 55 -3.41 11.62 -2.57
N LYS A 56 -4.36 11.23 -1.73
CA LYS A 56 -4.22 10.02 -0.91
C LYS A 56 -4.23 8.77 -1.78
N VAL A 57 -5.12 8.75 -2.76
CA VAL A 57 -5.18 7.63 -3.72
C VAL A 57 -3.91 7.59 -4.56
N ASP A 58 -3.39 8.74 -4.97
CA ASP A 58 -2.16 8.81 -5.76
C ASP A 58 -0.96 8.25 -5.00
N CYS A 59 -0.83 8.56 -3.72
CA CYS A 59 0.23 8.01 -2.88
C CYS A 59 0.16 6.49 -2.81
N LEU A 60 -1.05 5.96 -2.62
CA LEU A 60 -1.26 4.52 -2.54
C LEU A 60 -1.03 3.85 -3.90
N ASP A 61 -1.48 4.49 -4.99
CA ASP A 61 -1.21 4.02 -6.35
C ASP A 61 0.28 3.92 -6.63
N PHE A 62 1.03 4.94 -6.23
CA PHE A 62 2.48 4.94 -6.39
C PHE A 62 3.10 3.74 -5.66
N LEU A 63 2.67 3.50 -4.43
CA LEU A 63 3.18 2.39 -3.62
C LEU A 63 2.82 1.04 -4.23
N ILE A 64 1.61 0.90 -4.74
CA ILE A 64 1.17 -0.32 -5.43
C ILE A 64 2.06 -0.58 -6.65
N ARG A 65 2.32 0.42 -7.46
CA ARG A 65 3.18 0.28 -8.64
C ARG A 65 4.60 -0.10 -8.26
N GLN A 66 5.14 0.50 -7.22
CA GLN A 66 6.47 0.16 -6.74
C GLN A 66 6.55 -1.29 -6.29
N THR A 67 5.53 -1.74 -5.56
CA THR A 67 5.46 -3.13 -5.08
C THR A 67 5.33 -4.11 -6.24
N GLU A 68 4.52 -3.79 -7.25
CA GLU A 68 4.38 -4.62 -8.43
C GLU A 68 5.71 -4.73 -9.20
N LYS A 69 6.45 -3.65 -9.29
CA LYS A 69 7.78 -3.66 -9.93
C LYS A 69 8.75 -4.55 -9.18
N GLU A 70 8.74 -4.51 -7.86
CA GLU A 70 9.59 -5.39 -7.07
C GLU A 70 9.27 -6.86 -7.30
N LEU A 71 7.98 -7.20 -7.38
CA LEU A 71 7.55 -8.56 -7.67
C LEU A 71 8.04 -9.03 -9.03
N GLN A 72 7.95 -8.16 -10.05
CA GLN A 72 8.41 -8.49 -11.39
C GLN A 72 9.93 -8.61 -11.44
N ALA A 73 10.65 -7.77 -10.71
CA ALA A 73 12.11 -7.78 -10.69
C ALA A 73 12.67 -9.04 -10.01
N ASN A 74 11.89 -9.67 -9.13
CA ASN A 74 12.31 -10.85 -8.38
C ASN A 74 12.01 -12.17 -9.11
N HIS A 75 11.49 -12.08 -10.29
CA HIS A 75 11.33 -13.23 -11.16
C HIS A 75 12.57 -13.42 -12.00
#